data_8d8cf7b5b94ffa9a51a207c83353dd1d
#
_entry.id   8d8cf7b5b94ffa9a51a207c83353dd1d
#
_cell.length_a   1.000
_cell.length_b   1.000
_cell.length_c   1.000
_cell.angle_alpha   90.00
_cell.angle_beta   90.00
_cell.angle_gamma   90.00
#
_symmetry.space_group_name_H-M   'P 1'
#
loop_
_entity.id
_entity.type
_entity.pdbx_description
1 polymer ?
#
loop_
_entity_poly.entity_id
_entity_poly.type
_entity_poly.pdbx_seq_one_letter_code
_entity_poly.pdbx_strand_id
1 'polypeptide(L)'
;KKKFKIKDGIEIKIKKNVPAGFGMGSSAASAAACAVGLNKLYNLKLTDAELVEFAGIGEKASAGTIHYDNVAASVLGGFVIVKTKPLQVVKIQPPNDLILCVAVPELKVPAKKTKVSRGAIPKKVSLSDMVKNISNASGIVAGFSQRNSELIGRSVQDVIVEPARKHMIPGFDKVKKNALAAGAYGVTISGAGPSVIAFTDKK
;
A
#
# COMPACT_ATOMS: atom_id res chain seq x y z
N LYS A 1 -6.23 1.81 24.62
CA LYS A 1 -6.34 2.15 26.05
C LYS A 1 -7.16 1.10 26.81
N LYS A 2 -8.41 0.81 26.45
CA LYS A 2 -9.30 -0.09 27.20
C LYS A 2 -8.67 -1.48 27.46
N LYS A 3 -8.11 -2.16 26.41
CA LYS A 3 -7.49 -3.49 26.54
C LYS A 3 -6.34 -3.52 27.56
N PHE A 4 -5.58 -2.43 27.67
CA PHE A 4 -4.41 -2.33 28.57
C PHE A 4 -4.68 -1.53 29.84
N LYS A 5 -5.95 -1.21 30.14
CA LYS A 5 -6.37 -0.46 31.34
C LYS A 5 -5.61 0.86 31.55
N ILE A 6 -5.15 1.51 30.46
CA ILE A 6 -4.45 2.79 30.50
C ILE A 6 -5.46 3.89 30.87
N LYS A 7 -5.27 4.52 32.03
CA LYS A 7 -6.14 5.57 32.57
C LYS A 7 -5.70 6.98 32.19
N ASP A 8 -4.42 7.17 31.87
CA ASP A 8 -3.82 8.48 31.59
C ASP A 8 -4.53 9.23 30.45
N GLY A 9 -4.57 10.54 30.56
CA GLY A 9 -4.86 11.44 29.44
C GLY A 9 -3.74 11.34 28.40
N ILE A 10 -4.09 11.29 27.12
CA ILE A 10 -3.11 11.21 26.04
C ILE A 10 -3.40 12.32 25.04
N GLU A 11 -2.43 13.20 24.83
CA GLU A 11 -2.43 14.14 23.70
C GLU A 11 -1.63 13.54 22.55
N ILE A 12 -2.18 13.56 21.33
CA ILE A 12 -1.51 13.04 20.13
C ILE A 12 -1.38 14.18 19.14
N LYS A 13 -0.13 14.56 18.82
CA LYS A 13 0.20 15.51 17.73
C LYS A 13 0.76 14.74 16.54
N ILE A 14 0.08 14.80 15.40
CA ILE A 14 0.51 14.10 14.17
C ILE A 14 1.07 15.12 13.20
N LYS A 15 2.38 15.01 12.89
CA LYS A 15 3.01 15.68 11.75
C LYS A 15 2.96 14.74 10.56
N LYS A 16 2.23 15.14 9.52
CA LYS A 16 1.90 14.27 8.39
C LYS A 16 2.63 14.71 7.13
N ASN A 17 3.55 13.87 6.63
CA ASN A 17 4.30 14.12 5.41
C ASN A 17 3.83 13.22 4.24
N VAL A 18 2.83 12.36 4.46
CA VAL A 18 2.25 11.51 3.41
C VAL A 18 0.97 12.18 2.91
N PRO A 19 0.87 12.54 1.63
CA PRO A 19 -0.29 13.25 1.10
C PRO A 19 -1.56 12.40 1.21
N ALA A 20 -2.64 13.04 1.71
CA ALA A 20 -3.92 12.37 1.91
C ALA A 20 -4.70 12.23 0.60
N GLY A 21 -5.26 11.04 0.34
CA GLY A 21 -6.10 10.79 -0.84
C GLY A 21 -5.34 10.40 -2.11
N PHE A 22 -4.01 10.37 -2.09
CA PHE A 22 -3.18 10.09 -3.26
C PHE A 22 -2.76 8.61 -3.43
N GLY A 23 -3.39 7.68 -2.71
CA GLY A 23 -3.09 6.25 -2.85
C GLY A 23 -1.82 5.79 -2.15
N MET A 24 -1.29 6.59 -1.23
CA MET A 24 -0.03 6.33 -0.53
C MET A 24 -0.22 5.87 0.93
N GLY A 25 -1.39 5.34 1.29
CA GLY A 25 -1.65 4.80 2.62
C GLY A 25 -1.64 5.82 3.77
N SER A 26 -1.94 7.10 3.49
CA SER A 26 -1.81 8.19 4.45
C SER A 26 -2.65 8.03 5.74
N SER A 27 -3.83 7.43 5.69
CA SER A 27 -4.63 7.10 6.90
C SER A 27 -3.99 5.99 7.71
N ALA A 28 -3.56 4.93 7.04
CA ALA A 28 -2.86 3.81 7.64
C ALA A 28 -1.55 4.23 8.32
N ALA A 29 -0.78 5.13 7.68
CA ALA A 29 0.43 5.68 8.25
C ALA A 29 0.17 6.42 9.58
N SER A 30 -0.93 7.20 9.68
CA SER A 30 -1.31 7.87 10.93
C SER A 30 -1.71 6.85 12.02
N ALA A 31 -2.50 5.84 11.66
CA ALA A 31 -2.94 4.80 12.59
C ALA A 31 -1.75 3.96 13.08
N ALA A 32 -0.84 3.59 12.17
CA ALA A 32 0.39 2.86 12.49
C ALA A 32 1.29 3.67 13.45
N ALA A 33 1.52 4.95 13.16
CA ALA A 33 2.33 5.82 14.02
C ALA A 33 1.76 5.92 15.44
N CYS A 34 0.43 6.03 15.57
CA CYS A 34 -0.24 6.05 16.87
C CYS A 34 -0.08 4.71 17.60
N ALA A 35 -0.28 3.57 16.93
CA ALA A 35 -0.16 2.26 17.54
C ALA A 35 1.28 1.98 18.01
N VAL A 36 2.27 2.24 17.14
CA VAL A 36 3.69 2.07 17.47
C VAL A 36 4.12 3.03 18.59
N GLY A 37 3.70 4.30 18.51
CA GLY A 37 3.99 5.30 19.55
C GLY A 37 3.45 4.91 20.93
N LEU A 38 2.21 4.44 21.00
CA LEU A 38 1.62 3.98 22.27
C LEU A 38 2.27 2.70 22.77
N ASN A 39 2.60 1.77 21.89
CA ASN A 39 3.34 0.56 22.25
C ASN A 39 4.68 0.90 22.91
N LYS A 40 5.41 1.86 22.32
CA LYS A 40 6.69 2.33 22.86
C LYS A 40 6.52 3.10 24.15
N LEU A 41 5.56 4.04 24.21
CA LEU A 41 5.31 4.89 25.39
C LEU A 41 4.97 4.08 26.64
N TYR A 42 4.16 3.05 26.49
CA TYR A 42 3.68 2.21 27.61
C TYR A 42 4.40 0.86 27.73
N ASN A 43 5.43 0.63 26.92
CA ASN A 43 6.21 -0.62 26.89
C ASN A 43 5.30 -1.87 26.84
N LEU A 44 4.30 -1.85 25.95
CA LEU A 44 3.27 -2.88 25.89
C LEU A 44 3.76 -4.21 25.33
N LYS A 45 4.95 -4.24 24.74
CA LYS A 45 5.60 -5.44 24.14
C LYS A 45 4.71 -6.18 23.15
N LEU A 46 3.97 -5.41 22.35
CA LEU A 46 3.09 -5.97 21.32
C LEU A 46 3.91 -6.64 20.22
N THR A 47 3.43 -7.76 19.74
CA THR A 47 3.94 -8.42 18.54
C THR A 47 3.58 -7.61 17.29
N ASP A 48 4.26 -7.86 16.18
CA ASP A 48 3.98 -7.22 14.88
C ASP A 48 2.52 -7.42 14.45
N ALA A 49 1.97 -8.62 14.63
CA ALA A 49 0.58 -8.91 14.30
C ALA A 49 -0.40 -8.09 15.16
N GLU A 50 -0.14 -7.98 16.46
CA GLU A 50 -0.96 -7.15 17.37
C GLU A 50 -0.87 -5.67 17.04
N LEU A 51 0.33 -5.15 16.69
CA LEU A 51 0.50 -3.77 16.24
C LEU A 51 -0.33 -3.50 14.97
N VAL A 52 -0.29 -4.41 14.01
CA VAL A 52 -1.08 -4.32 12.78
C VAL A 52 -2.58 -4.38 13.08
N GLU A 53 -3.02 -5.24 14.00
CA GLU A 53 -4.42 -5.32 14.42
C GLU A 53 -4.89 -4.00 15.06
N PHE A 54 -4.13 -3.44 16.02
CA PHE A 54 -4.50 -2.19 16.69
C PHE A 54 -4.47 -0.99 15.74
N ALA A 55 -3.47 -0.91 14.87
CA ALA A 55 -3.41 0.12 13.85
C ALA A 55 -4.60 0.00 12.87
N GLY A 56 -5.01 -1.24 12.52
CA GLY A 56 -6.20 -1.50 11.71
C GLY A 56 -7.49 -0.98 12.36
N ILE A 57 -7.66 -1.18 13.67
CA ILE A 57 -8.81 -0.62 14.41
C ILE A 57 -8.80 0.91 14.33
N GLY A 58 -7.63 1.54 14.48
CA GLY A 58 -7.46 2.99 14.34
C GLY A 58 -7.80 3.47 12.93
N GLU A 59 -7.38 2.77 11.89
CA GLU A 59 -7.71 3.10 10.51
C GLU A 59 -9.21 3.00 10.22
N LYS A 60 -9.88 1.97 10.74
CA LYS A 60 -11.32 1.80 10.60
C LYS A 60 -12.10 3.03 11.09
N ALA A 61 -11.64 3.65 12.18
CA ALA A 61 -12.27 4.84 12.72
C ALA A 61 -12.20 6.05 11.77
N SER A 62 -11.14 6.16 10.96
CA SER A 62 -10.94 7.26 10.01
C SER A 62 -11.39 6.94 8.59
N ALA A 63 -11.15 5.73 8.11
CA ALA A 63 -11.41 5.32 6.73
C ALA A 63 -12.71 4.49 6.55
N GLY A 64 -13.37 4.14 7.65
CA GLY A 64 -14.60 3.32 7.66
C GLY A 64 -14.36 1.83 7.43
N THR A 65 -13.19 1.44 6.94
CA THR A 65 -12.78 0.04 6.69
C THR A 65 -11.31 -0.16 7.04
N ILE A 66 -10.93 -1.39 7.34
CA ILE A 66 -9.52 -1.74 7.59
C ILE A 66 -8.86 -2.12 6.26
N HIS A 67 -7.71 -1.52 5.98
CA HIS A 67 -6.83 -1.88 4.89
C HIS A 67 -5.55 -2.46 5.47
N TYR A 68 -5.59 -3.75 5.81
CA TYR A 68 -4.46 -4.42 6.46
C TYR A 68 -3.18 -4.39 5.63
N ASP A 69 -3.26 -4.37 4.30
CA ASP A 69 -2.15 -4.18 3.38
C ASP A 69 -1.40 -2.86 3.65
N ASN A 70 -2.13 -1.74 3.69
CA ASN A 70 -1.55 -0.44 3.97
C ASN A 70 -1.05 -0.32 5.42
N VAL A 71 -1.82 -0.86 6.37
CA VAL A 71 -1.49 -0.80 7.79
C VAL A 71 -0.23 -1.60 8.10
N ALA A 72 -0.16 -2.84 7.62
CA ALA A 72 0.99 -3.71 7.86
C ALA A 72 2.28 -3.13 7.23
N ALA A 73 2.18 -2.62 6.00
CA ALA A 73 3.32 -1.96 5.36
C ALA A 73 3.76 -0.70 6.13
N SER A 74 2.83 0.07 6.69
CA SER A 74 3.15 1.26 7.50
C SER A 74 3.76 0.93 8.85
N VAL A 75 3.38 -0.19 9.48
CA VAL A 75 3.92 -0.65 10.76
C VAL A 75 5.30 -1.28 10.59
N LEU A 76 5.46 -2.16 9.60
CA LEU A 76 6.62 -3.04 9.47
C LEU A 76 7.67 -2.54 8.47
N GLY A 77 7.25 -1.74 7.49
CA GLY A 77 8.10 -1.39 6.35
C GLY A 77 8.46 -2.60 5.47
N GLY A 78 9.18 -2.35 4.38
CA GLY A 78 9.54 -3.38 3.41
C GLY A 78 8.35 -3.84 2.57
N PHE A 79 8.46 -5.04 2.02
CA PHE A 79 7.36 -5.71 1.33
C PHE A 79 6.60 -6.62 2.30
N VAL A 80 5.28 -6.45 2.38
CA VAL A 80 4.47 -7.17 3.37
C VAL A 80 3.35 -7.93 2.70
N ILE A 81 3.23 -9.21 3.02
CA ILE A 81 2.12 -10.06 2.61
C ILE A 81 1.18 -10.21 3.81
N VAL A 82 -0.11 -9.97 3.61
CA VAL A 82 -1.11 -10.05 4.68
C VAL A 82 -2.18 -11.07 4.33
N LYS A 83 -2.33 -12.06 5.19
CA LYS A 83 -3.48 -12.96 5.22
C LYS A 83 -4.41 -12.51 6.35
N THR A 84 -5.69 -12.35 6.08
CA THR A 84 -6.61 -11.70 7.01
C THR A 84 -7.42 -12.65 7.91
N LYS A 85 -7.46 -13.94 7.60
CA LYS A 85 -8.26 -14.94 8.36
C LYS A 85 -7.50 -16.27 8.46
N PRO A 86 -6.81 -16.56 9.57
CA PRO A 86 -6.44 -15.63 10.65
C PRO A 86 -5.49 -14.53 10.16
N LEU A 87 -5.34 -13.43 10.93
CA LEU A 87 -4.39 -12.38 10.58
C LEU A 87 -2.97 -12.91 10.70
N GLN A 88 -2.28 -12.96 9.57
CA GLN A 88 -0.87 -13.34 9.46
C GLN A 88 -0.16 -12.31 8.60
N VAL A 89 1.03 -11.93 9.00
CA VAL A 89 1.83 -10.92 8.34
C VAL A 89 3.21 -11.48 8.06
N VAL A 90 3.63 -11.44 6.81
CA VAL A 90 4.97 -11.85 6.41
C VAL A 90 5.68 -10.65 5.82
N LYS A 91 6.82 -10.27 6.41
CA LYS A 91 7.68 -9.20 5.91
C LYS A 91 8.85 -9.78 5.14
N ILE A 92 9.11 -9.23 3.97
CA ILE A 92 10.30 -9.52 3.16
C ILE A 92 11.07 -8.21 2.97
N GLN A 93 12.39 -8.25 3.17
CA GLN A 93 13.24 -7.08 2.95
C GLN A 93 13.39 -6.83 1.44
N PRO A 94 13.22 -5.58 0.99
CA PRO A 94 13.42 -5.25 -0.41
C PRO A 94 14.89 -5.39 -0.81
N PRO A 95 15.18 -5.58 -2.11
CA PRO A 95 16.53 -5.43 -2.65
C PRO A 95 17.10 -4.05 -2.33
N ASN A 96 18.40 -3.96 -2.10
CA ASN A 96 19.06 -2.70 -1.75
C ASN A 96 19.14 -1.71 -2.92
N ASP A 97 19.06 -2.21 -4.13
CA ASP A 97 19.08 -1.47 -5.39
C ASP A 97 17.70 -1.03 -5.87
N LEU A 98 16.62 -1.60 -5.30
CA LEU A 98 15.26 -1.26 -5.71
C LEU A 98 14.96 0.20 -5.42
N ILE A 99 14.60 0.93 -6.47
CA ILE A 99 14.12 2.31 -6.40
C ILE A 99 12.66 2.39 -6.80
N LEU A 100 11.89 3.11 -6.01
CA LEU A 100 10.49 3.42 -6.28
C LEU A 100 10.37 4.92 -6.60
N CYS A 101 9.95 5.23 -7.83
CA CYS A 101 9.64 6.60 -8.25
C CYS A 101 8.14 6.82 -8.21
N VAL A 102 7.67 7.78 -7.41
CA VAL A 102 6.23 8.06 -7.26
C VAL A 102 5.91 9.41 -7.89
N ALA A 103 5.06 9.39 -8.92
CA ALA A 103 4.49 10.58 -9.52
C ALA A 103 3.18 10.93 -8.83
N VAL A 104 3.15 12.07 -8.14
CA VAL A 104 1.95 12.60 -7.46
C VAL A 104 1.38 13.71 -8.31
N PRO A 105 0.17 13.56 -8.90
CA PRO A 105 -0.40 14.59 -9.74
C PRO A 105 -0.91 15.78 -8.93
N GLU A 106 -0.77 16.98 -9.48
CA GLU A 106 -1.35 18.21 -8.92
C GLU A 106 -2.83 18.30 -9.29
N LEU A 107 -3.69 17.70 -8.45
CA LEU A 107 -5.13 17.76 -8.64
C LEU A 107 -5.87 17.74 -7.31
N LYS A 108 -7.08 18.31 -7.31
CA LYS A 108 -7.98 18.21 -6.16
C LYS A 108 -8.56 16.80 -6.08
N VAL A 109 -8.25 16.11 -4.99
CA VAL A 109 -8.78 14.76 -4.75
C VAL A 109 -10.22 14.88 -4.22
N PRO A 110 -11.23 14.29 -4.91
CA PRO A 110 -12.61 14.34 -4.44
C PRO A 110 -12.79 13.66 -3.08
N ALA A 111 -13.72 14.17 -2.28
CA ALA A 111 -14.15 13.47 -1.08
C ALA A 111 -14.67 12.06 -1.43
N LYS A 112 -14.38 11.07 -0.59
CA LYS A 112 -14.77 9.65 -0.79
C LYS A 112 -14.18 8.99 -2.05
N LYS A 113 -13.09 9.53 -2.63
CA LYS A 113 -12.42 9.00 -3.81
C LYS A 113 -12.13 7.48 -3.72
N THR A 114 -11.67 6.99 -2.57
CA THR A 114 -11.40 5.55 -2.36
C THR A 114 -12.65 4.70 -2.57
N LYS A 115 -13.84 5.18 -2.15
CA LYS A 115 -15.11 4.48 -2.38
C LYS A 115 -15.45 4.43 -3.87
N VAL A 116 -15.28 5.53 -4.59
CA VAL A 116 -15.51 5.61 -6.04
C VAL A 116 -14.55 4.69 -6.79
N SER A 117 -13.26 4.77 -6.48
CA SER A 117 -12.21 3.92 -7.08
C SER A 117 -12.44 2.41 -6.84
N ARG A 118 -13.06 2.04 -5.72
CA ARG A 118 -13.47 0.65 -5.45
C ARG A 118 -14.71 0.24 -6.25
N GLY A 119 -15.64 1.14 -6.43
CA GLY A 119 -16.83 0.90 -7.24
C GLY A 119 -16.52 0.61 -8.70
N ALA A 120 -15.38 1.07 -9.20
CA ALA A 120 -14.93 0.80 -10.57
C ALA A 120 -14.39 -0.62 -10.79
N ILE A 121 -14.09 -1.37 -9.72
CA ILE A 121 -13.52 -2.73 -9.85
C ILE A 121 -14.61 -3.70 -10.31
N PRO A 122 -14.35 -4.53 -11.35
CA PRO A 122 -15.32 -5.49 -11.84
C PRO A 122 -15.63 -6.56 -10.78
N LYS A 123 -16.91 -6.94 -10.68
CA LYS A 123 -17.36 -8.00 -9.75
C LYS A 123 -17.10 -9.41 -10.26
N LYS A 124 -16.86 -9.56 -11.55
CA LYS A 124 -16.54 -10.82 -12.23
C LYS A 124 -15.35 -10.57 -13.15
N VAL A 125 -14.45 -11.52 -13.22
CA VAL A 125 -13.24 -11.47 -14.05
C VAL A 125 -13.12 -12.76 -14.85
N SER A 126 -12.43 -12.71 -15.99
CA SER A 126 -12.14 -13.93 -16.76
C SER A 126 -11.13 -14.81 -16.02
N LEU A 127 -11.22 -16.13 -16.23
CA LEU A 127 -10.22 -17.06 -15.68
C LEU A 127 -8.81 -16.70 -16.17
N SER A 128 -8.68 -16.32 -17.44
CA SER A 128 -7.39 -15.90 -18.02
C SER A 128 -6.78 -14.71 -17.31
N ASP A 129 -7.58 -13.67 -17.00
CA ASP A 129 -7.07 -12.48 -16.31
C ASP A 129 -6.73 -12.78 -14.85
N MET A 130 -7.52 -13.64 -14.19
CA MET A 130 -7.22 -14.11 -12.85
C MET A 130 -5.87 -14.86 -12.81
N VAL A 131 -5.64 -15.78 -13.75
CA VAL A 131 -4.37 -16.52 -13.85
C VAL A 131 -3.19 -15.58 -14.08
N LYS A 132 -3.33 -14.57 -14.97
CA LYS A 132 -2.29 -13.56 -15.20
C LYS A 132 -1.97 -12.77 -13.93
N ASN A 133 -2.98 -12.27 -13.21
CA ASN A 133 -2.76 -11.52 -11.98
C ASN A 133 -2.15 -12.37 -10.85
N ILE A 134 -2.55 -13.64 -10.73
CA ILE A 134 -1.92 -14.57 -9.77
C ILE A 134 -0.45 -14.80 -10.15
N SER A 135 -0.15 -15.03 -11.43
CA SER A 135 1.24 -15.18 -11.91
C SER A 135 2.07 -13.94 -11.61
N ASN A 136 1.54 -12.74 -11.87
CA ASN A 136 2.20 -11.47 -11.57
C ASN A 136 2.41 -11.28 -10.06
N ALA A 137 1.40 -11.55 -9.23
CA ALA A 137 1.54 -11.48 -7.78
C ALA A 137 2.60 -12.47 -7.26
N SER A 138 2.64 -13.70 -7.80
CA SER A 138 3.67 -14.69 -7.47
C SER A 138 5.07 -14.23 -7.92
N GLY A 139 5.16 -13.59 -9.10
CA GLY A 139 6.39 -12.99 -9.61
C GLY A 139 6.91 -11.87 -8.71
N ILE A 140 6.03 -11.02 -8.16
CA ILE A 140 6.42 -10.01 -7.17
C ILE A 140 7.02 -10.68 -5.93
N VAL A 141 6.35 -11.68 -5.36
CA VAL A 141 6.84 -12.40 -4.18
C VAL A 141 8.18 -13.06 -4.46
N ALA A 142 8.32 -13.74 -5.60
CA ALA A 142 9.57 -14.37 -6.02
C ALA A 142 10.68 -13.31 -6.18
N GLY A 143 10.40 -12.18 -6.81
CA GLY A 143 11.35 -11.10 -7.01
C GLY A 143 11.87 -10.52 -5.69
N PHE A 144 10.99 -10.28 -4.70
CA PHE A 144 11.41 -9.86 -3.36
C PHE A 144 12.22 -10.94 -2.65
N SER A 145 11.81 -12.20 -2.71
CA SER A 145 12.51 -13.33 -2.08
C SER A 145 13.91 -13.54 -2.68
N GLN A 146 14.06 -13.35 -3.99
CA GLN A 146 15.31 -13.50 -4.72
C GLN A 146 16.14 -12.20 -4.77
N ARG A 147 15.65 -11.11 -4.19
CA ARG A 147 16.25 -9.77 -4.28
C ARG A 147 16.50 -9.31 -5.72
N ASN A 148 15.54 -9.55 -6.60
CA ASN A 148 15.60 -9.24 -8.02
C ASN A 148 14.67 -8.08 -8.36
N SER A 149 15.21 -6.86 -8.43
CA SER A 149 14.47 -5.62 -8.69
C SER A 149 13.79 -5.62 -10.06
N GLU A 150 14.43 -6.21 -11.08
CA GLU A 150 13.85 -6.32 -12.42
C GLU A 150 12.62 -7.23 -12.43
N LEU A 151 12.69 -8.43 -11.80
CA LEU A 151 11.56 -9.34 -11.68
C LEU A 151 10.39 -8.71 -10.93
N ILE A 152 10.66 -7.96 -9.83
CA ILE A 152 9.64 -7.18 -9.12
C ILE A 152 8.94 -6.23 -10.08
N GLY A 153 9.72 -5.37 -10.75
CA GLY A 153 9.16 -4.35 -11.64
C GLY A 153 8.38 -4.93 -12.82
N ARG A 154 8.90 -5.97 -13.47
CA ARG A 154 8.20 -6.66 -14.58
C ARG A 154 6.89 -7.33 -14.14
N SER A 155 6.78 -7.67 -12.85
CA SER A 155 5.63 -8.38 -12.28
C SER A 155 4.55 -7.45 -11.69
N VAL A 156 4.76 -6.12 -11.60
CA VAL A 156 3.73 -5.19 -11.06
C VAL A 156 2.58 -4.89 -12.05
N GLN A 157 2.39 -5.70 -13.06
CA GLN A 157 1.30 -5.55 -14.02
C GLN A 157 -0.02 -6.04 -13.42
N ASP A 158 -1.06 -5.23 -13.55
CA ASP A 158 -2.42 -5.58 -13.13
C ASP A 158 -3.36 -5.48 -14.34
N VAL A 159 -3.87 -6.63 -14.79
CA VAL A 159 -4.77 -6.70 -15.95
C VAL A 159 -6.25 -6.56 -15.60
N ILE A 160 -6.58 -6.40 -14.32
CA ILE A 160 -7.95 -6.30 -13.81
C ILE A 160 -8.25 -4.91 -13.27
N VAL A 161 -7.49 -4.48 -12.25
CA VAL A 161 -7.80 -3.25 -11.50
C VAL A 161 -7.22 -2.00 -12.20
N GLU A 162 -6.02 -2.10 -12.77
CA GLU A 162 -5.42 -0.97 -13.50
C GLU A 162 -6.29 -0.53 -14.70
N PRO A 163 -6.73 -1.41 -15.60
CA PRO A 163 -7.63 -1.01 -16.69
C PRO A 163 -8.94 -0.39 -16.21
N ALA A 164 -9.49 -0.91 -15.10
CA ALA A 164 -10.73 -0.40 -14.53
C ALA A 164 -10.59 0.98 -13.87
N ARG A 165 -9.39 1.39 -13.47
CA ARG A 165 -9.12 2.65 -12.75
C ARG A 165 -8.37 3.70 -13.54
N LYS A 166 -7.60 3.34 -14.57
CA LYS A 166 -6.70 4.26 -15.27
C LYS A 166 -7.42 5.49 -15.85
N HIS A 167 -8.69 5.34 -16.27
CA HIS A 167 -9.49 6.46 -16.76
C HIS A 167 -9.78 7.53 -15.72
N MET A 168 -9.64 7.19 -14.42
CA MET A 168 -9.81 8.11 -13.29
C MET A 168 -8.52 8.89 -12.97
N ILE A 169 -7.43 8.62 -13.68
CA ILE A 169 -6.10 9.21 -13.46
C ILE A 169 -5.67 9.92 -14.73
N PRO A 170 -5.87 11.25 -14.83
CA PRO A 170 -5.49 12.01 -16.02
C PRO A 170 -4.02 11.80 -16.36
N GLY A 171 -3.73 11.48 -17.62
CA GLY A 171 -2.37 11.30 -18.13
C GLY A 171 -1.71 9.97 -17.76
N PHE A 172 -2.40 9.02 -17.13
CA PHE A 172 -1.82 7.74 -16.69
C PHE A 172 -1.05 7.01 -17.81
N ASP A 173 -1.66 6.81 -18.96
CA ASP A 173 -1.04 6.07 -20.08
C ASP A 173 0.24 6.78 -20.58
N LYS A 174 0.25 8.13 -20.59
CA LYS A 174 1.43 8.93 -20.98
C LYS A 174 2.55 8.80 -19.94
N VAL A 175 2.23 8.89 -18.66
CA VAL A 175 3.20 8.71 -17.56
C VAL A 175 3.79 7.31 -17.60
N LYS A 176 2.95 6.28 -17.72
CA LYS A 176 3.38 4.88 -17.82
C LYS A 176 4.31 4.65 -19.00
N LYS A 177 3.91 5.11 -20.20
CA LYS A 177 4.73 4.99 -21.43
C LYS A 177 6.10 5.66 -21.27
N ASN A 178 6.14 6.88 -20.75
CA ASN A 178 7.37 7.64 -20.62
C ASN A 178 8.30 7.05 -19.55
N ALA A 179 7.77 6.59 -18.43
CA ALA A 179 8.57 5.94 -17.38
C ALA A 179 9.19 4.61 -17.86
N LEU A 180 8.43 3.80 -18.62
CA LEU A 180 8.97 2.58 -19.24
C LEU A 180 10.05 2.91 -20.28
N ALA A 181 9.84 3.93 -21.10
CA ALA A 181 10.84 4.39 -22.07
C ALA A 181 12.11 4.94 -21.40
N ALA A 182 12.00 5.46 -20.18
CA ALA A 182 13.13 5.93 -19.37
C ALA A 182 13.83 4.82 -18.58
N GLY A 183 13.46 3.54 -18.79
CA GLY A 183 14.12 2.38 -18.17
C GLY A 183 13.46 1.82 -16.92
N ALA A 184 12.24 2.26 -16.57
CA ALA A 184 11.50 1.59 -15.50
C ALA A 184 11.15 0.15 -15.88
N TYR A 185 11.36 -0.79 -14.98
CA TYR A 185 11.00 -2.20 -15.17
C TYR A 185 9.50 -2.45 -15.18
N GLY A 186 8.76 -1.61 -14.45
CA GLY A 186 7.32 -1.68 -14.39
C GLY A 186 6.70 -0.42 -13.78
N VAL A 187 5.46 -0.16 -14.16
CA VAL A 187 4.71 1.03 -13.72
C VAL A 187 3.27 0.65 -13.46
N THR A 188 2.72 1.08 -12.34
CA THR A 188 1.33 0.81 -11.97
C THR A 188 0.72 1.93 -11.14
N ILE A 189 -0.55 1.80 -10.81
CA ILE A 189 -1.26 2.73 -9.92
C ILE A 189 -0.84 2.49 -8.47
N SER A 190 -0.48 3.53 -7.74
CA SER A 190 -0.22 3.43 -6.30
C SER A 190 -1.55 3.30 -5.53
N GLY A 191 -1.81 2.12 -4.98
CA GLY A 191 -3.03 1.80 -4.23
C GLY A 191 -4.31 2.10 -5.02
N ALA A 192 -5.14 3.02 -4.52
CA ALA A 192 -6.34 3.46 -5.22
C ALA A 192 -6.08 4.68 -6.15
N GLY A 193 -4.86 5.05 -6.39
CA GLY A 193 -4.43 6.23 -7.16
C GLY A 193 -4.70 7.54 -6.40
N PRO A 194 -4.60 8.73 -7.02
CA PRO A 194 -4.21 8.92 -8.41
C PRO A 194 -2.68 8.89 -8.64
N SER A 195 -1.86 8.68 -7.62
CA SER A 195 -0.41 8.56 -7.82
C SER A 195 -0.06 7.33 -8.64
N VAL A 196 0.98 7.45 -9.42
CA VAL A 196 1.57 6.40 -10.25
C VAL A 196 2.93 6.04 -9.69
N ILE A 197 3.25 4.76 -9.61
CA ILE A 197 4.51 4.27 -9.08
C ILE A 197 5.27 3.49 -10.15
N ALA A 198 6.54 3.82 -10.32
CA ALA A 198 7.48 3.13 -11.20
C ALA A 198 8.54 2.39 -10.35
N PHE A 199 8.95 1.24 -10.83
CA PHE A 199 9.94 0.38 -10.22
C PHE A 199 11.18 0.36 -11.12
N THR A 200 12.35 0.62 -10.54
CA THR A 200 13.64 0.63 -11.23
C THR A 200 14.76 0.27 -10.25
N ASP A 201 15.99 0.29 -10.69
CA ASP A 201 17.20 0.12 -9.87
C ASP A 201 18.14 1.33 -9.97
N LYS A 202 19.29 1.24 -9.32
CA LYS A 202 20.32 2.27 -9.27
C LYS A 202 21.28 2.24 -10.47
N LYS A 203 20.83 1.90 -11.63
CA LYS A 203 21.68 2.02 -12.82
C LYS A 203 21.71 3.42 -13.39
#